data_957917bd77bd22934f79498e4adaac14
#
_entry.id   957917bd77bd22934f79498e4adaac14
#
_cell.length_a   1.000
_cell.length_b   1.000
_cell.length_c   1.000
_cell.angle_alpha   90.00
_cell.angle_beta   90.00
_cell.angle_gamma   90.00
#
_symmetry.space_group_name_H-M   'P 1'
#
loop_
_entity.id
_entity.type
_entity.pdbx_description
1 polymer ?
#
loop_
_entity_poly.entity_id
_entity_poly.type
_entity_poly.pdbx_seq_one_letter_code
_entity_poly.pdbx_strand_id
1 'polypeptide(L)'
;MAYKIKFYNTRTRKEYFDVTEHRTYNEAMLVADNIGHGFLGKDVKILGIEEVGETPIPNTPDGIDENKKEPEYDLTDDGKGKKYDSGKSMVGTLCRVFPRALLGIGQCIEFGTRKYPKPDNWKLVEGAFTRYQDSMMRHYLKFLAGQEKDSETNLLHLKHMAWNALAILELYLMEHEDETLFK
;
A
#
# COMPACT_ATOMS: atom_id res chain seq x y z
N MET A 1 -17.21 -18.02 -10.51
CA MET A 1 -18.20 -17.68 -9.46
C MET A 1 -17.48 -16.81 -8.46
N ALA A 2 -18.08 -15.72 -8.09
CA ALA A 2 -17.53 -14.82 -7.10
C ALA A 2 -18.50 -14.72 -5.92
N TYR A 3 -17.97 -14.46 -4.71
CA TYR A 3 -18.74 -14.36 -3.48
C TYR A 3 -18.48 -13.00 -2.85
N LYS A 4 -19.52 -12.38 -2.33
CA LYS A 4 -19.44 -11.12 -1.56
C LYS A 4 -20.08 -11.27 -0.20
N ILE A 5 -19.52 -10.59 0.79
CA ILE A 5 -20.06 -10.54 2.13
C ILE A 5 -21.11 -9.43 2.16
N LYS A 6 -22.33 -9.79 2.52
CA LYS A 6 -23.41 -8.83 2.79
C LYS A 6 -23.42 -8.50 4.26
N PHE A 7 -23.41 -7.23 4.60
CA PHE A 7 -23.47 -6.79 5.98
C PHE A 7 -24.35 -5.56 6.18
N TYR A 8 -24.83 -5.41 7.40
CA TYR A 8 -25.60 -4.25 7.85
C TYR A 8 -24.76 -3.43 8.80
N ASN A 9 -24.60 -2.15 8.50
CA ASN A 9 -23.94 -1.22 9.39
C ASN A 9 -25.00 -0.59 10.33
N THR A 10 -24.93 -0.90 11.63
CA THR A 10 -25.89 -0.46 12.63
C THR A 10 -25.84 1.04 12.87
N ARG A 11 -24.68 1.68 12.64
CA ARG A 11 -24.49 3.12 12.79
C ARG A 11 -25.11 3.91 11.64
N THR A 12 -24.90 3.47 10.40
CA THR A 12 -25.46 4.14 9.22
C THR A 12 -26.87 3.65 8.88
N ARG A 13 -27.30 2.53 9.45
CA ARG A 13 -28.60 1.85 9.19
C ARG A 13 -28.77 1.44 7.73
N LYS A 14 -27.69 1.03 7.07
CA LYS A 14 -27.71 0.62 5.66
C LYS A 14 -27.08 -0.75 5.48
N GLU A 15 -27.51 -1.45 4.43
CA GLU A 15 -26.88 -2.66 3.95
C GLU A 15 -25.77 -2.31 2.97
N TYR A 16 -24.70 -3.10 3.00
CA TYR A 16 -23.54 -2.98 2.12
C TYR A 16 -23.09 -4.36 1.69
N PHE A 17 -22.37 -4.41 0.57
CA PHE A 17 -21.49 -5.51 0.23
C PHE A 17 -20.05 -5.07 0.49
N ASP A 18 -19.18 -6.02 0.83
CA ASP A 18 -17.74 -5.74 0.84
C ASP A 18 -17.26 -5.37 -0.57
N VAL A 19 -16.19 -4.60 -0.63
CA VAL A 19 -15.64 -4.12 -1.89
C VAL A 19 -14.84 -5.18 -2.64
N THR A 20 -14.50 -6.27 -1.95
CA THR A 20 -13.65 -7.35 -2.47
C THR A 20 -14.54 -8.54 -2.86
N GLU A 21 -14.27 -9.10 -4.03
CA GLU A 21 -14.86 -10.35 -4.46
C GLU A 21 -13.96 -11.52 -4.05
N HIS A 22 -14.55 -12.54 -3.45
CA HIS A 22 -13.85 -13.73 -2.99
C HIS A 22 -14.06 -14.88 -3.99
N ARG A 23 -12.97 -15.58 -4.32
CA ARG A 23 -13.03 -16.68 -5.31
C ARG A 23 -13.73 -17.92 -4.79
N THR A 24 -13.73 -18.09 -3.47
CA THR A 24 -14.40 -19.22 -2.82
C THR A 24 -15.26 -18.78 -1.67
N TYR A 25 -16.29 -19.57 -1.36
CA TYR A 25 -17.13 -19.37 -0.19
C TYR A 25 -16.34 -19.38 1.13
N ASN A 26 -15.32 -20.24 1.23
CA ASN A 26 -14.47 -20.33 2.41
C ASN A 26 -13.60 -19.08 2.64
N GLU A 27 -13.08 -18.47 1.58
CA GLU A 27 -12.37 -17.19 1.67
C GLU A 27 -13.31 -16.09 2.19
N ALA A 28 -14.51 -15.99 1.63
CA ALA A 28 -15.50 -15.03 2.09
C ALA A 28 -15.90 -15.24 3.55
N MET A 29 -16.07 -16.50 4.00
CA MET A 29 -16.32 -16.81 5.41
C MET A 29 -15.20 -16.34 6.34
N LEU A 30 -13.95 -16.61 5.97
CA LEU A 30 -12.79 -16.21 6.78
C LEU A 30 -12.73 -14.69 6.97
N VAL A 31 -13.01 -13.94 5.90
CA VAL A 31 -13.04 -12.46 5.95
C VAL A 31 -14.24 -11.97 6.74
N ALA A 32 -15.42 -12.60 6.60
CA ALA A 32 -16.61 -12.26 7.38
C ALA A 32 -16.37 -12.43 8.89
N ASP A 33 -15.71 -13.51 9.30
CA ASP A 33 -15.33 -13.73 10.71
C ASP A 33 -14.39 -12.64 11.22
N ASN A 34 -13.41 -12.24 10.42
CA ASN A 34 -12.48 -11.16 10.76
C ASN A 34 -13.19 -9.80 10.88
N ILE A 35 -14.12 -9.50 9.98
CA ILE A 35 -14.95 -8.28 10.04
C ILE A 35 -15.81 -8.29 11.31
N GLY A 36 -16.42 -9.43 11.64
CA GLY A 36 -17.29 -9.59 12.81
C GLY A 36 -16.56 -9.43 14.15
N HIS A 37 -15.27 -9.76 14.21
CA HIS A 37 -14.46 -9.71 15.45
C HIS A 37 -13.49 -8.52 15.49
N GLY A 38 -13.33 -7.76 14.39
CA GLY A 38 -12.41 -6.65 14.28
C GLY A 38 -12.94 -5.32 14.83
N PHE A 39 -12.17 -4.24 14.58
CA PHE A 39 -12.51 -2.88 15.03
C PHE A 39 -13.89 -2.39 14.56
N LEU A 40 -14.37 -2.87 13.41
CA LEU A 40 -15.69 -2.58 12.86
C LEU A 40 -16.80 -3.46 13.45
N GLY A 41 -16.48 -4.50 14.20
CA GLY A 41 -17.42 -5.52 14.67
C GLY A 41 -18.56 -5.01 15.55
N LYS A 42 -18.39 -3.89 16.24
CA LYS A 42 -19.44 -3.29 17.09
C LYS A 42 -20.56 -2.66 16.27
N ASP A 43 -20.26 -2.16 15.09
CA ASP A 43 -21.19 -1.41 14.24
C ASP A 43 -21.59 -2.21 12.98
N VAL A 44 -21.16 -3.47 12.87
CA VAL A 44 -21.39 -4.30 11.68
C VAL A 44 -22.06 -5.61 12.08
N LYS A 45 -23.14 -5.95 11.41
CA LYS A 45 -23.82 -7.25 11.50
C LYS A 45 -23.69 -7.95 10.17
N ILE A 46 -23.04 -9.10 10.14
CA ILE A 46 -22.96 -9.93 8.94
C ILE A 46 -24.36 -10.49 8.65
N LEU A 47 -24.86 -10.26 7.45
CA LEU A 47 -26.15 -10.75 6.97
C LEU A 47 -26.00 -12.08 6.22
N GLY A 48 -24.86 -12.31 5.58
CA GLY A 48 -24.60 -13.52 4.82
C GLY A 48 -23.48 -13.33 3.81
N ILE A 49 -23.21 -14.41 3.09
CA ILE A 49 -22.32 -14.45 1.94
C ILE A 49 -23.18 -14.79 0.75
N GLU A 50 -23.19 -13.93 -0.24
CA GLU A 50 -24.00 -14.11 -1.45
C GLU A 50 -23.08 -14.46 -2.62
N GLU A 51 -23.50 -15.44 -3.42
CA GLU A 51 -22.91 -15.69 -4.72
C GLU A 51 -23.33 -14.58 -5.67
N VAL A 52 -22.35 -13.85 -6.18
CA VAL A 52 -22.56 -12.83 -7.21
C VAL A 52 -22.09 -13.43 -8.52
N GLY A 53 -22.98 -13.51 -9.52
CA GLY A 53 -22.59 -13.90 -10.86
C GLY A 53 -21.39 -13.06 -11.34
N GLU A 54 -20.64 -13.57 -12.29
CA GLU A 54 -19.51 -12.83 -12.86
C GLU A 54 -19.96 -11.42 -13.28
N THR A 55 -19.88 -10.48 -12.36
CA THR A 55 -19.88 -9.08 -12.74
C THR A 55 -18.57 -8.87 -13.50
N PRO A 56 -18.59 -8.17 -14.64
CA PRO A 56 -17.35 -7.70 -15.23
C PRO A 56 -16.59 -7.02 -14.09
N ILE A 57 -15.39 -7.46 -13.82
CA ILE A 57 -14.51 -6.89 -12.78
C ILE A 57 -14.63 -5.37 -12.91
N PRO A 58 -15.18 -4.64 -11.92
CA PRO A 58 -15.19 -3.19 -12.01
C PRO A 58 -13.72 -2.82 -12.11
N ASN A 59 -13.38 -2.18 -13.22
CA ASN A 59 -12.06 -1.71 -13.58
C ASN A 59 -11.16 -1.68 -12.35
N THR A 60 -10.12 -2.51 -12.32
CA THR A 60 -8.93 -2.19 -11.54
C THR A 60 -8.71 -0.69 -11.67
N PRO A 61 -8.31 0.04 -10.63
CA PRO A 61 -8.13 1.50 -10.70
C PRO A 61 -7.31 1.95 -11.91
N ASP A 62 -6.61 1.04 -12.54
CA ASP A 62 -5.88 1.18 -13.80
C ASP A 62 -6.45 0.17 -14.82
N GLY A 63 -7.78 0.26 -15.07
CA GLY A 63 -8.42 -0.53 -16.11
C GLY A 63 -7.58 -0.49 -17.36
N ILE A 64 -7.22 -1.65 -17.89
CA ILE A 64 -6.68 -1.75 -19.25
C ILE A 64 -7.78 -1.15 -20.12
N ASP A 65 -7.62 0.10 -20.52
CA ASP A 65 -8.45 0.72 -21.52
C ASP A 65 -8.17 -0.05 -22.81
N GLU A 66 -9.10 -0.95 -23.18
CA GLU A 66 -9.02 -1.72 -24.41
C GLU A 66 -8.94 -0.82 -25.65
N ASN A 67 -9.25 0.47 -25.50
CA ASN A 67 -9.07 1.52 -26.51
C ASN A 67 -7.72 2.24 -26.38
N LYS A 68 -6.88 1.90 -25.40
CA LYS A 68 -5.55 2.47 -25.30
C LYS A 68 -4.74 1.95 -26.48
N LYS A 69 -4.69 2.75 -27.55
CA LYS A 69 -3.78 2.48 -28.69
C LYS A 69 -2.38 2.28 -28.11
N GLU A 70 -1.78 1.15 -28.43
CA GLU A 70 -0.36 0.97 -28.17
C GLU A 70 0.41 2.19 -28.70
N PRO A 71 1.40 2.68 -27.95
CA PRO A 71 2.18 3.82 -28.41
C PRO A 71 2.79 3.49 -29.76
N GLU A 72 2.54 4.31 -30.76
CA GLU A 72 3.15 4.18 -32.08
C GLU A 72 4.64 4.50 -31.96
N TYR A 73 5.48 3.48 -32.13
CA TYR A 73 6.92 3.64 -32.04
C TYR A 73 7.46 4.09 -33.40
N ASP A 74 8.12 5.24 -33.42
CA ASP A 74 8.89 5.66 -34.62
C ASP A 74 10.14 4.77 -34.73
N LEU A 75 10.10 3.82 -35.66
CA LEU A 75 11.19 2.88 -35.93
C LEU A 75 12.11 3.37 -37.05
N THR A 76 11.94 4.61 -37.54
CA THR A 76 12.80 5.15 -38.59
C THR A 76 14.23 5.31 -38.08
N ASP A 77 15.20 4.84 -38.85
CA ASP A 77 16.62 5.01 -38.53
C ASP A 77 17.06 6.41 -39.02
N ASP A 78 17.19 7.33 -38.05
CA ASP A 78 17.71 8.68 -38.25
C ASP A 78 19.16 8.84 -37.78
N GLY A 79 19.84 7.74 -37.49
CA GLY A 79 21.20 7.70 -36.95
C GLY A 79 21.31 8.09 -35.49
N LYS A 80 20.17 8.25 -34.76
CA LYS A 80 20.13 8.57 -33.35
C LYS A 80 19.57 7.40 -32.54
N GLY A 81 20.14 7.17 -31.37
CA GLY A 81 19.57 6.19 -30.44
C GLY A 81 18.18 6.61 -29.97
N LYS A 82 17.20 5.71 -30.06
CA LYS A 82 15.84 5.92 -29.60
C LYS A 82 15.58 5.12 -28.35
N LYS A 83 14.84 5.69 -27.39
CA LYS A 83 14.43 5.05 -26.16
C LYS A 83 13.01 5.45 -25.79
N TYR A 84 12.16 4.47 -25.65
CA TYR A 84 10.74 4.68 -25.33
C TYR A 84 10.52 4.43 -23.83
N ASP A 85 10.30 5.50 -23.07
CA ASP A 85 10.13 5.46 -21.62
C ASP A 85 8.71 5.93 -21.18
N SER A 86 7.80 6.11 -22.15
CA SER A 86 6.42 6.50 -21.83
C SER A 86 5.74 5.43 -20.97
N GLY A 87 5.12 5.86 -19.89
CA GLY A 87 4.42 4.97 -18.93
C GLY A 87 5.33 4.19 -17.98
N LYS A 88 6.67 4.32 -18.06
CA LYS A 88 7.59 3.68 -17.13
C LYS A 88 7.85 4.53 -15.88
N SER A 89 8.07 3.87 -14.76
CA SER A 89 8.37 4.55 -13.50
C SER A 89 9.67 5.36 -13.58
N MET A 90 9.59 6.63 -13.20
CA MET A 90 10.70 7.60 -13.30
C MET A 90 11.63 7.57 -12.07
N VAL A 91 12.13 6.39 -11.68
CA VAL A 91 12.94 6.19 -10.46
C VAL A 91 14.20 7.07 -10.44
N GLY A 92 14.88 7.19 -11.57
CA GLY A 92 16.05 8.09 -11.67
C GLY A 92 15.70 9.56 -11.45
N THR A 93 14.51 9.99 -11.88
CA THR A 93 14.00 11.34 -11.59
C THR A 93 13.66 11.50 -10.11
N LEU A 94 13.02 10.52 -9.49
CA LEU A 94 12.77 10.50 -8.04
C LEU A 94 14.07 10.74 -7.26
N CYS A 95 15.13 10.02 -7.60
CA CYS A 95 16.44 10.19 -6.95
C CYS A 95 17.03 11.61 -7.16
N ARG A 96 16.87 12.20 -8.34
CA ARG A 96 17.35 13.56 -8.61
C ARG A 96 16.55 14.65 -7.89
N VAL A 97 15.24 14.45 -7.75
CA VAL A 97 14.34 15.43 -7.10
C VAL A 97 14.48 15.40 -5.58
N PHE A 98 14.66 14.20 -4.98
CA PHE A 98 14.69 14.02 -3.53
C PHE A 98 16.00 13.43 -2.97
N PRO A 99 17.20 13.84 -3.41
CA PRO A 99 18.44 13.17 -3.01
C PRO A 99 18.69 13.23 -1.51
N ARG A 100 18.42 14.37 -0.87
CA ARG A 100 18.63 14.56 0.57
C ARG A 100 17.64 13.75 1.41
N ALA A 101 16.38 13.68 0.97
CA ALA A 101 15.35 12.92 1.67
C ALA A 101 15.68 11.40 1.59
N LEU A 102 16.05 10.90 0.43
CA LEU A 102 16.42 9.49 0.25
C LEU A 102 17.65 9.11 1.08
N LEU A 103 18.70 9.97 1.12
CA LEU A 103 19.83 9.77 2.01
C LEU A 103 19.41 9.77 3.48
N GLY A 104 18.48 10.65 3.86
CA GLY A 104 17.93 10.71 5.21
C GLY A 104 17.18 9.44 5.62
N ILE A 105 16.40 8.86 4.69
CA ILE A 105 15.73 7.57 4.90
C ILE A 105 16.77 6.44 5.04
N GLY A 106 17.83 6.45 4.23
CA GLY A 106 18.94 5.50 4.32
C GLY A 106 19.60 5.49 5.71
N GLN A 107 19.71 6.65 6.37
CA GLN A 107 20.22 6.71 7.74
C GLN A 107 19.30 6.01 8.75
N CYS A 108 18.00 6.06 8.57
CA CYS A 108 17.06 5.30 9.42
C CYS A 108 17.23 3.79 9.21
N ILE A 109 17.43 3.37 7.96
CA ILE A 109 17.70 1.95 7.63
C ILE A 109 18.99 1.50 8.30
N GLU A 110 20.07 2.27 8.19
CA GLU A 110 21.37 1.98 8.79
C GLU A 110 21.27 1.82 10.30
N PHE A 111 20.59 2.74 10.98
CA PHE A 111 20.33 2.63 12.42
C PHE A 111 19.52 1.36 12.75
N GLY A 112 18.45 1.10 12.01
CA GLY A 112 17.61 -0.09 12.20
C GLY A 112 18.39 -1.39 12.04
N THR A 113 19.27 -1.47 11.05
CA THR A 113 20.11 -2.65 10.79
C THR A 113 21.09 -2.92 11.93
N ARG A 114 21.65 -1.88 12.53
CA ARG A 114 22.50 -2.03 13.73
C ARG A 114 21.73 -2.51 14.96
N LYS A 115 20.52 -1.97 15.15
CA LYS A 115 19.66 -2.32 16.29
C LYS A 115 19.04 -3.72 16.17
N TYR A 116 18.72 -4.12 14.94
CA TYR A 116 18.04 -5.38 14.60
C TYR A 116 18.82 -6.09 13.49
N PRO A 117 19.85 -6.89 13.82
CA PRO A 117 20.78 -7.45 12.84
C PRO A 117 20.19 -8.53 11.93
N LYS A 118 18.97 -9.02 12.24
CA LYS A 118 18.28 -9.97 11.36
C LYS A 118 17.87 -9.27 10.06
N PRO A 119 18.30 -9.76 8.89
CA PRO A 119 17.89 -9.19 7.61
C PRO A 119 16.35 -9.09 7.52
N ASP A 120 15.87 -8.00 6.96
CA ASP A 120 14.43 -7.75 6.77
C ASP A 120 13.57 -7.89 8.04
N ASN A 121 14.16 -7.68 9.23
CA ASN A 121 13.46 -7.78 10.50
C ASN A 121 12.16 -6.97 10.53
N TRP A 122 12.15 -5.82 9.88
CA TRP A 122 11.00 -4.93 9.84
C TRP A 122 9.75 -5.55 9.19
N LYS A 123 9.93 -6.46 8.23
CA LYS A 123 8.85 -7.23 7.59
C LYS A 123 8.25 -8.29 8.51
N LEU A 124 9.01 -8.74 9.51
CA LEU A 124 8.65 -9.83 10.41
C LEU A 124 8.02 -9.36 11.72
N VAL A 125 7.81 -8.06 11.87
CA VAL A 125 7.21 -7.48 13.07
C VAL A 125 5.72 -7.83 13.09
N GLU A 126 5.27 -8.49 14.15
CA GLU A 126 3.84 -8.77 14.34
C GLU A 126 3.03 -7.47 14.37
N GLY A 127 1.96 -7.39 13.58
CA GLY A 127 1.17 -6.18 13.42
C GLY A 127 1.94 -5.01 12.79
N ALA A 128 2.94 -5.31 11.95
CA ALA A 128 3.86 -4.34 11.35
C ALA A 128 3.14 -3.13 10.74
N PHE A 129 2.11 -3.38 9.95
CA PHE A 129 1.36 -2.33 9.26
C PHE A 129 0.83 -1.26 10.23
N THR A 130 0.07 -1.66 11.25
CA THR A 130 -0.48 -0.74 12.27
C THR A 130 0.62 -0.10 13.10
N ARG A 131 1.64 -0.86 13.50
CA ARG A 131 2.74 -0.34 14.32
C ARG A 131 3.57 0.71 13.59
N TYR A 132 3.75 0.59 12.28
CA TYR A 132 4.43 1.62 11.48
C TYR A 132 3.55 2.83 11.24
N GLN A 133 2.23 2.68 11.11
CA GLN A 133 1.30 3.81 11.09
C GLN A 133 1.40 4.63 12.39
N ASP A 134 1.33 3.97 13.55
CA ASP A 134 1.46 4.63 14.84
C ASP A 134 2.83 5.31 15.00
N SER A 135 3.91 4.65 14.56
CA SER A 135 5.24 5.22 14.59
C SER A 135 5.36 6.45 13.71
N MET A 136 4.84 6.38 12.49
CA MET A 136 4.80 7.50 11.54
C MET A 136 4.11 8.72 12.17
N MET A 137 2.94 8.51 12.75
CA MET A 137 2.17 9.58 13.37
C MET A 137 2.86 10.16 14.62
N ARG A 138 3.46 9.31 15.46
CA ARG A 138 4.24 9.79 16.63
C ARG A 138 5.39 10.69 16.21
N HIS A 139 6.16 10.32 15.19
CA HIS A 139 7.26 11.15 14.70
C HIS A 139 6.74 12.47 14.09
N TYR A 140 5.65 12.43 13.36
CA TYR A 140 5.06 13.63 12.79
C TYR A 140 4.56 14.59 13.88
N LEU A 141 3.82 14.08 14.87
CA LEU A 141 3.30 14.89 15.98
C LEU A 141 4.43 15.48 16.85
N LYS A 142 5.50 14.74 17.10
CA LYS A 142 6.68 15.27 17.80
C LYS A 142 7.34 16.42 17.04
N PHE A 143 7.47 16.26 15.71
CA PHE A 143 7.96 17.35 14.85
C PHE A 143 7.06 18.60 14.93
N LEU A 144 5.74 18.44 14.85
CA LEU A 144 4.79 19.53 14.98
C LEU A 144 4.84 20.21 16.36
N ALA A 145 5.18 19.46 17.41
CA ALA A 145 5.40 19.98 18.77
C ALA A 145 6.76 20.67 18.96
N GLY A 146 7.53 20.88 17.89
CA GLY A 146 8.82 21.56 17.93
C GLY A 146 10.02 20.66 18.26
N GLN A 147 9.84 19.35 18.39
CA GLN A 147 10.94 18.41 18.53
C GLN A 147 11.46 18.03 17.15
N GLU A 148 12.59 18.58 16.75
CA GLU A 148 13.15 18.29 15.43
C GLU A 148 13.75 16.89 15.32
N LYS A 149 14.43 16.44 16.38
CA LYS A 149 15.20 15.20 16.40
C LYS A 149 14.66 14.20 17.41
N ASP A 150 14.73 12.95 17.01
CA ASP A 150 14.46 11.82 17.88
C ASP A 150 15.60 11.62 18.91
N SER A 151 15.24 11.44 20.17
CA SER A 151 16.22 11.36 21.27
C SER A 151 17.05 10.06 21.24
N GLU A 152 16.54 8.98 20.66
CA GLU A 152 17.27 7.71 20.57
C GLU A 152 18.29 7.73 19.42
N THR A 153 17.89 8.24 18.27
CA THR A 153 18.68 8.12 17.04
C THR A 153 19.46 9.37 16.70
N ASN A 154 19.08 10.52 17.29
CA ASN A 154 19.55 11.86 16.91
C ASN A 154 19.26 12.24 15.44
N LEU A 155 18.40 11.47 14.76
CA LEU A 155 17.94 11.77 13.41
C LEU A 155 16.68 12.65 13.47
N LEU A 156 16.42 13.40 12.41
CA LEU A 156 15.18 14.19 12.30
C LEU A 156 13.95 13.28 12.35
N HIS A 157 12.94 13.68 13.10
CA HIS A 157 11.65 12.98 13.13
C HIS A 157 11.04 12.82 11.74
N LEU A 158 11.22 13.80 10.84
CA LEU A 158 10.75 13.68 9.45
C LEU A 158 11.40 12.54 8.66
N LYS A 159 12.65 12.16 8.97
CA LYS A 159 13.29 10.98 8.34
C LYS A 159 12.61 9.70 8.77
N HIS A 160 12.33 9.57 10.07
CA HIS A 160 11.61 8.42 10.61
C HIS A 160 10.18 8.34 10.07
N MET A 161 9.48 9.49 9.97
CA MET A 161 8.16 9.57 9.37
C MET A 161 8.18 9.05 7.93
N ALA A 162 9.11 9.54 7.11
CA ALA A 162 9.24 9.12 5.72
C ALA A 162 9.59 7.63 5.58
N TRP A 163 10.50 7.11 6.42
CA TRP A 163 10.82 5.69 6.45
C TRP A 163 9.59 4.83 6.79
N ASN A 164 8.83 5.21 7.83
CA ASN A 164 7.62 4.48 8.21
C ASN A 164 6.57 4.51 7.08
N ALA A 165 6.43 5.64 6.37
CA ALA A 165 5.51 5.74 5.23
C ALA A 165 5.90 4.78 4.09
N LEU A 166 7.21 4.67 3.78
CA LEU A 166 7.70 3.69 2.80
C LEU A 166 7.49 2.25 3.27
N ALA A 167 7.71 1.98 4.57
CA ALA A 167 7.49 0.63 5.12
C ALA A 167 6.01 0.23 5.02
N ILE A 168 5.08 1.14 5.31
CA ILE A 168 3.64 0.91 5.16
C ILE A 168 3.28 0.62 3.70
N LEU A 169 3.79 1.45 2.77
CA LEU A 169 3.55 1.27 1.35
C LEU A 169 4.08 -0.08 0.86
N GLU A 170 5.31 -0.43 1.22
CA GLU A 170 5.93 -1.70 0.81
C GLU A 170 5.17 -2.91 1.36
N LEU A 171 4.75 -2.88 2.65
CA LEU A 171 3.94 -3.94 3.24
C LEU A 171 2.61 -4.09 2.52
N TYR A 172 1.97 -2.98 2.16
CA TYR A 172 0.74 -3.01 1.39
C TYR A 172 0.94 -3.65 0.01
N LEU A 173 1.99 -3.25 -0.72
CA LEU A 173 2.29 -3.78 -2.04
C LEU A 173 2.72 -5.24 -2.03
N MET A 174 3.31 -5.72 -0.93
CA MET A 174 3.64 -7.15 -0.74
C MET A 174 2.38 -8.03 -0.60
N GLU A 175 1.30 -7.48 -0.08
CA GLU A 175 0.02 -8.18 0.08
C GLU A 175 -0.91 -8.01 -1.13
N HIS A 176 -0.67 -6.97 -1.94
CA HIS A 176 -1.50 -6.60 -3.08
C HIS A 176 -0.60 -6.49 -4.31
N GLU A 177 -0.74 -7.43 -5.23
CA GLU A 177 0.00 -7.38 -6.51
C GLU A 177 -0.42 -6.12 -7.29
N ASP A 178 0.54 -5.23 -7.50
CA ASP A 178 0.38 -4.10 -8.41
C ASP A 178 1.17 -4.39 -9.70
N GLU A 179 0.48 -4.94 -10.69
CA GLU A 179 1.07 -5.30 -11.98
C GLU A 179 1.63 -4.08 -12.74
N THR A 180 1.27 -2.86 -12.33
CA THR A 180 1.71 -1.63 -13.00
C THR A 180 3.12 -1.19 -12.59
N LEU A 181 3.60 -1.63 -11.42
CA LEU A 181 4.91 -1.23 -10.88
C LEU A 181 6.10 -1.61 -11.75
N PHE A 182 6.00 -2.71 -12.48
CA PHE A 182 7.13 -3.30 -13.22
C PHE A 182 6.93 -3.21 -14.75
N LYS A 183 5.95 -2.45 -15.22
CA LYS A 183 5.74 -2.18 -16.66
C LYS A 183 6.72 -1.18 -17.23
#